data_c37199cd05ab5436251338ebcfce19c2
#
_entry.id   c37199cd05ab5436251338ebcfce19c2
#
_cell.length_a   1.000
_cell.length_b   1.000
_cell.length_c   1.000
_cell.angle_alpha   90.00
_cell.angle_beta   90.00
_cell.angle_gamma   90.00
#
_symmetry.space_group_name_H-M   'P 1'
#
loop_
_entity.id
_entity.type
_entity.pdbx_description
1 polymer ?
#
loop_
_entity_poly.entity_id
_entity_poly.type
_entity_poly.pdbx_seq_one_letter_code
_entity_poly.pdbx_strand_id
1 'polypeptide(L)'
;MTSLSPPKDKIWWNEPIERTELIWITIVFLWGLVMTFMMPFWHVVGDQNISSETYKTTPEKFMQQTQAFVDEYTVRKDDGPRQYPVVKPPPGGDVYLVARLWDFWPVVELKKGESYRFHLSSLDWQHGFSLQPANINIQIIPKYEHVVTFTPNKSGDY
;
A
#
# COMPACT_ATOMS: atom_id res chain seq x y z
N MET A 1 -3.62 -23.90 -46.68
CA MET A 1 -2.24 -23.78 -46.17
C MET A 1 -2.33 -23.51 -44.69
N THR A 2 -1.46 -24.04 -43.90
CA THR A 2 -1.42 -23.72 -42.46
C THR A 2 -0.76 -22.34 -42.32
N SER A 3 -1.27 -21.47 -41.46
CA SER A 3 -0.75 -20.11 -41.20
C SER A 3 0.75 -20.06 -40.83
N LEU A 4 1.36 -21.19 -40.56
CA LEU A 4 2.78 -21.33 -40.22
C LEU A 4 3.68 -21.69 -41.41
N SER A 5 3.11 -21.91 -42.62
CA SER A 5 3.91 -22.21 -43.80
C SER A 5 4.34 -20.92 -44.50
N PRO A 6 5.63 -20.74 -44.80
CA PRO A 6 6.08 -19.54 -45.50
C PRO A 6 5.41 -19.42 -46.88
N PRO A 7 5.04 -18.20 -47.34
CA PRO A 7 4.48 -18.00 -48.65
C PRO A 7 5.47 -18.41 -49.73
N LYS A 8 4.95 -18.80 -50.89
CA LYS A 8 5.76 -19.30 -52.03
C LYS A 8 6.79 -18.29 -52.51
N ASP A 9 6.43 -17.01 -52.49
CA ASP A 9 7.27 -15.89 -52.89
C ASP A 9 8.13 -15.33 -51.72
N LYS A 10 7.96 -15.89 -50.50
CA LYS A 10 8.59 -15.42 -49.24
C LYS A 10 8.25 -13.97 -48.86
N ILE A 11 7.14 -13.44 -49.37
CA ILE A 11 6.67 -12.08 -49.11
C ILE A 11 5.40 -12.14 -48.25
N TRP A 12 5.54 -12.07 -46.94
CA TRP A 12 4.46 -12.24 -45.97
C TRP A 12 3.34 -11.18 -46.08
N TRP A 13 3.65 -9.95 -46.43
CA TRP A 13 2.65 -8.88 -46.57
C TRP A 13 1.78 -8.95 -47.82
N ASN A 14 2.09 -9.85 -48.76
CA ASN A 14 1.27 -10.08 -49.94
C ASN A 14 0.23 -11.19 -49.73
N GLU A 15 0.36 -11.96 -48.66
CA GLU A 15 -0.62 -13.00 -48.33
C GLU A 15 -1.91 -12.40 -47.82
N PRO A 16 -3.07 -12.80 -48.32
CA PRO A 16 -4.35 -12.36 -47.75
C PRO A 16 -4.54 -12.94 -46.36
N ILE A 17 -5.02 -12.09 -45.48
CA ILE A 17 -5.33 -12.50 -44.08
C ILE A 17 -6.45 -13.55 -44.12
N GLU A 18 -6.20 -14.72 -43.57
CA GLU A 18 -7.19 -15.77 -43.44
C GLU A 18 -8.24 -15.41 -42.34
N ARG A 19 -9.45 -15.96 -42.50
CA ARG A 19 -10.53 -15.72 -41.54
C ARG A 19 -10.13 -16.11 -40.11
N THR A 20 -9.36 -17.17 -39.95
CA THR A 20 -8.86 -17.65 -38.67
C THR A 20 -7.89 -16.65 -38.02
N GLU A 21 -7.01 -16.06 -38.81
CA GLU A 21 -6.08 -15.03 -38.39
C GLU A 21 -6.82 -13.75 -37.96
N LEU A 22 -7.83 -13.34 -38.75
CA LEU A 22 -8.66 -12.19 -38.39
C LEU A 22 -9.39 -12.40 -37.04
N ILE A 23 -9.91 -13.61 -36.81
CA ILE A 23 -10.55 -13.96 -35.54
C ILE A 23 -9.54 -13.85 -34.38
N TRP A 24 -8.34 -14.41 -34.54
CA TRP A 24 -7.29 -14.33 -33.56
C TRP A 24 -6.87 -12.90 -33.24
N ILE A 25 -6.61 -12.10 -34.25
CA ILE A 25 -6.24 -10.69 -34.11
C ILE A 25 -7.36 -9.93 -33.36
N THR A 26 -8.62 -10.20 -33.74
CA THR A 26 -9.76 -9.56 -33.06
C THR A 26 -9.84 -9.93 -31.58
N ILE A 27 -9.67 -11.22 -31.24
CA ILE A 27 -9.68 -11.67 -29.84
C ILE A 27 -8.56 -11.02 -29.07
N VAL A 28 -7.34 -11.02 -29.60
CA VAL A 28 -6.17 -10.41 -28.90
C VAL A 28 -6.36 -8.90 -28.74
N PHE A 29 -6.88 -8.23 -29.75
CA PHE A 29 -7.16 -6.80 -29.70
C PHE A 29 -8.21 -6.46 -28.63
N LEU A 30 -9.33 -7.19 -28.61
CA LEU A 30 -10.38 -6.99 -27.61
C LEU A 30 -9.88 -7.29 -26.20
N TRP A 31 -9.10 -8.34 -26.04
CA TRP A 31 -8.47 -8.66 -24.75
C TRP A 31 -7.48 -7.56 -24.31
N GLY A 32 -6.69 -7.05 -25.22
CA GLY A 32 -5.79 -5.93 -24.99
C GLY A 32 -6.55 -4.66 -24.51
N LEU A 33 -7.70 -4.38 -25.12
CA LEU A 33 -8.56 -3.29 -24.68
C LEU A 33 -9.07 -3.51 -23.24
N VAL A 34 -9.57 -4.72 -22.95
CA VAL A 34 -10.03 -5.07 -21.59
C VAL A 34 -8.91 -4.85 -20.57
N MET A 35 -7.70 -5.37 -20.82
CA MET A 35 -6.56 -5.21 -19.92
C MET A 35 -6.14 -3.76 -19.77
N THR A 36 -6.14 -2.98 -20.86
CA THR A 36 -5.78 -1.56 -20.84
C THR A 36 -6.76 -0.73 -20.02
N PHE A 37 -8.07 -0.95 -20.19
CA PHE A 37 -9.08 -0.20 -19.45
C PHE A 37 -9.27 -0.69 -18.01
N MET A 38 -8.90 -1.92 -17.71
CA MET A 38 -8.97 -2.46 -16.36
C MET A 38 -8.06 -1.69 -15.38
N MET A 39 -6.88 -1.26 -15.82
CA MET A 39 -5.95 -0.51 -14.94
C MET A 39 -6.54 0.83 -14.46
N PRO A 40 -6.96 1.77 -15.34
CA PRO A 40 -7.59 3.00 -14.89
C PRO A 40 -8.91 2.76 -14.15
N PHE A 41 -9.68 1.74 -14.53
CA PHE A 41 -10.87 1.34 -13.79
C PHE A 41 -10.55 0.99 -12.33
N TRP A 42 -9.54 0.14 -12.09
CA TRP A 42 -9.10 -0.19 -10.73
C TRP A 42 -8.53 1.00 -9.99
N HIS A 43 -7.88 1.94 -10.67
CA HIS A 43 -7.39 3.17 -10.05
C HIS A 43 -8.53 4.04 -9.49
N VAL A 44 -9.66 4.07 -10.18
CA VAL A 44 -10.83 4.87 -9.78
C VAL A 44 -11.72 4.14 -8.77
N VAL A 45 -11.93 2.83 -8.96
CA VAL A 45 -12.92 2.05 -8.19
C VAL A 45 -12.27 1.23 -7.07
N GLY A 46 -10.96 0.94 -7.19
CA GLY A 46 -10.25 0.01 -6.30
C GLY A 46 -9.93 0.54 -4.92
N ASP A 47 -10.22 1.82 -4.64
CA ASP A 47 -9.98 2.47 -3.33
C ASP A 47 -8.54 2.28 -2.80
N GLN A 48 -7.60 2.11 -3.72
CA GLN A 48 -6.18 1.98 -3.41
C GLN A 48 -5.59 3.38 -3.21
N ASN A 49 -5.74 3.89 -2.01
CA ASN A 49 -5.13 5.16 -1.65
C ASN A 49 -3.70 4.92 -1.17
N ILE A 50 -2.73 5.13 -2.05
CA ILE A 50 -1.32 5.17 -1.68
C ILE A 50 -0.82 6.58 -1.94
N SER A 51 -1.31 7.54 -1.21
CA SER A 51 -0.57 8.77 -1.05
C SER A 51 0.41 8.57 0.11
N SER A 52 1.62 8.16 -0.19
CA SER A 52 2.69 8.08 0.78
C SER A 52 3.72 9.17 0.49
N GLU A 53 3.97 9.98 1.47
CA GLU A 53 5.11 10.91 1.49
C GLU A 53 6.27 10.21 2.18
N THR A 54 7.50 10.53 1.76
CA THR A 54 8.69 9.94 2.38
C THR A 54 9.73 11.02 2.64
N TYR A 55 10.19 11.10 3.89
CA TYR A 55 11.17 12.07 4.33
C TYR A 55 12.40 11.37 4.91
N LYS A 56 13.56 12.01 4.79
CA LYS A 56 14.75 11.54 5.50
C LYS A 56 14.68 11.91 6.97
N THR A 57 14.94 10.94 7.85
CA THR A 57 15.01 11.13 9.29
C THR A 57 16.15 10.28 9.86
N THR A 58 16.43 10.39 11.16
CA THR A 58 17.30 9.44 11.85
C THR A 58 16.47 8.63 12.85
N PRO A 59 16.86 7.38 13.14
CA PRO A 59 16.14 6.55 14.12
C PRO A 59 15.97 7.25 15.46
N GLU A 60 17.00 7.94 15.92
CA GLU A 60 17.01 8.64 17.21
C GLU A 60 16.02 9.81 17.21
N LYS A 61 16.01 10.63 16.15
CA LYS A 61 15.08 11.74 16.02
C LYS A 61 13.63 11.25 15.94
N PHE A 62 13.40 10.22 15.15
CA PHE A 62 12.05 9.64 15.02
C PHE A 62 11.58 9.04 16.35
N MET A 63 12.47 8.34 17.08
CA MET A 63 12.15 7.80 18.40
C MET A 63 11.82 8.90 19.41
N GLN A 64 12.53 10.04 19.39
CA GLN A 64 12.22 11.19 20.25
C GLN A 64 10.83 11.76 19.94
N GLN A 65 10.47 11.90 18.67
CA GLN A 65 9.15 12.37 18.25
C GLN A 65 8.05 11.40 18.70
N THR A 66 8.28 10.09 18.49
CA THR A 66 7.34 9.05 18.93
C THR A 66 7.20 9.02 20.44
N GLN A 67 8.29 9.22 21.21
CA GLN A 67 8.23 9.27 22.67
C GLN A 67 7.43 10.49 23.14
N ALA A 68 7.65 11.66 22.56
CA ALA A 68 6.88 12.86 22.88
C ALA A 68 5.38 12.65 22.60
N PHE A 69 5.06 12.02 21.48
CA PHE A 69 3.69 11.65 21.12
C PHE A 69 3.07 10.69 22.15
N VAL A 70 3.83 9.68 22.58
CA VAL A 70 3.38 8.72 23.61
C VAL A 70 3.15 9.42 24.94
N ASP A 71 4.07 10.28 25.37
CA ASP A 71 3.96 11.01 26.64
C ASP A 71 2.74 11.94 26.67
N GLU A 72 2.36 12.50 25.52
CA GLU A 72 1.21 13.42 25.40
C GLU A 72 -0.13 12.67 25.32
N TYR A 73 -0.20 11.55 24.59
CA TYR A 73 -1.49 10.92 24.25
C TYR A 73 -1.74 9.56 24.93
N THR A 74 -0.90 9.12 25.84
CA THR A 74 -1.13 7.83 26.55
C THR A 74 -2.33 7.93 27.48
N VAL A 75 -3.31 7.04 27.29
CA VAL A 75 -4.51 6.94 28.13
C VAL A 75 -4.48 5.75 29.08
N ARG A 76 -3.82 4.67 28.70
CA ARG A 76 -3.70 3.43 29.49
C ARG A 76 -2.52 2.58 29.00
N LYS A 77 -2.25 1.49 29.68
CA LYS A 77 -1.39 0.40 29.16
C LYS A 77 -2.28 -0.71 28.61
N ASP A 78 -1.79 -1.44 27.61
CA ASP A 78 -2.47 -2.62 27.11
C ASP A 78 -2.41 -3.77 28.11
N ASP A 79 -3.29 -4.76 27.94
CA ASP A 79 -3.36 -5.95 28.80
C ASP A 79 -2.37 -7.06 28.35
N GLY A 80 -1.56 -6.79 27.36
CA GLY A 80 -0.57 -7.73 26.83
C GLY A 80 0.64 -7.90 27.75
N PRO A 81 1.46 -8.91 27.48
CA PRO A 81 2.62 -9.25 28.34
C PRO A 81 3.68 -8.13 28.41
N ARG A 82 3.71 -7.24 27.41
CA ARG A 82 4.66 -6.11 27.34
C ARG A 82 4.10 -4.81 27.91
N GLN A 83 2.80 -4.74 28.22
CA GLN A 83 2.11 -3.57 28.77
C GLN A 83 2.43 -2.27 28.03
N TYR A 84 2.31 -2.30 26.69
CA TYR A 84 2.59 -1.13 25.87
C TYR A 84 1.64 0.03 26.16
N PRO A 85 2.12 1.28 26.04
CA PRO A 85 1.25 2.43 26.14
C PRO A 85 0.21 2.40 25.00
N VAL A 86 -1.04 2.60 25.38
CA VAL A 86 -2.14 2.81 24.43
C VAL A 86 -2.33 4.31 24.30
N VAL A 87 -2.12 4.84 23.11
CA VAL A 87 -2.23 6.26 22.80
C VAL A 87 -3.53 6.54 22.05
N LYS A 88 -4.14 7.68 22.36
CA LYS A 88 -5.39 8.12 21.73
C LYS A 88 -5.22 9.53 21.17
N PRO A 89 -4.70 9.64 19.93
CA PRO A 89 -4.53 10.94 19.28
C PRO A 89 -5.88 11.60 18.97
N PRO A 90 -5.92 12.94 18.84
CA PRO A 90 -7.12 13.66 18.41
C PRO A 90 -7.46 13.31 16.97
N PRO A 91 -8.77 13.35 16.59
CA PRO A 91 -9.19 13.19 15.20
C PRO A 91 -8.49 14.18 14.26
N GLY A 92 -8.01 13.67 13.12
CA GLY A 92 -7.24 14.47 12.15
C GLY A 92 -5.78 14.69 12.54
N GLY A 93 -5.33 14.13 13.66
CA GLY A 93 -3.97 14.32 14.17
C GLY A 93 -2.93 13.39 13.53
N ASP A 94 -1.68 13.71 13.83
CA ASP A 94 -0.54 12.89 13.48
C ASP A 94 -0.39 11.72 14.46
N VAL A 95 -0.03 10.56 13.94
CA VAL A 95 0.18 9.31 14.68
C VAL A 95 1.57 8.80 14.40
N TYR A 96 2.39 8.65 15.42
CA TYR A 96 3.75 8.14 15.27
C TYR A 96 3.80 6.67 15.68
N LEU A 97 4.31 5.82 14.79
CA LEU A 97 4.44 4.39 14.99
C LEU A 97 5.84 3.92 14.57
N VAL A 98 6.55 3.33 15.50
CA VAL A 98 7.90 2.79 15.30
C VAL A 98 7.82 1.29 15.02
N ALA A 99 8.47 0.86 13.94
CA ALA A 99 8.77 -0.54 13.70
C ALA A 99 10.13 -0.90 14.32
N ARG A 100 10.18 -2.01 15.04
CA ARG A 100 11.41 -2.58 15.62
C ARG A 100 11.29 -4.10 15.66
N LEU A 101 12.38 -4.79 15.96
CA LEU A 101 12.41 -6.26 15.94
C LEU A 101 11.18 -6.86 16.64
N TRP A 102 10.34 -7.50 15.84
CA TRP A 102 9.16 -8.28 16.17
C TRP A 102 7.95 -7.50 16.70
N ASP A 103 7.95 -6.18 16.66
CA ASP A 103 6.76 -5.41 17.05
C ASP A 103 6.64 -4.02 16.43
N PHE A 104 5.47 -3.43 16.63
CA PHE A 104 5.17 -2.02 16.39
C PHE A 104 4.85 -1.35 17.71
N TRP A 105 5.31 -0.12 17.91
CA TRP A 105 5.14 0.63 19.14
C TRP A 105 4.82 2.10 18.86
N PRO A 106 3.88 2.69 19.59
CA PRO A 106 2.97 2.21 20.63
C PRO A 106 1.72 1.51 20.06
N VAL A 107 0.80 1.05 20.92
CA VAL A 107 -0.55 0.64 20.54
C VAL A 107 -1.40 1.90 20.33
N VAL A 108 -2.14 1.97 19.23
CA VAL A 108 -2.89 3.18 18.87
C VAL A 108 -4.39 2.90 18.87
N GLU A 109 -5.15 3.68 19.64
CA GLU A 109 -6.60 3.66 19.66
C GLU A 109 -7.16 4.79 18.79
N LEU A 110 -7.85 4.44 17.71
CA LEU A 110 -8.38 5.38 16.73
C LEU A 110 -9.91 5.41 16.76
N LYS A 111 -10.47 6.56 16.43
CA LYS A 111 -11.91 6.71 16.27
C LYS A 111 -12.29 6.38 14.82
N LYS A 112 -13.26 5.47 14.65
CA LYS A 112 -13.81 5.12 13.35
C LYS A 112 -14.39 6.33 12.64
N GLY A 113 -14.13 6.45 11.33
CA GLY A 113 -14.65 7.51 10.47
C GLY A 113 -13.83 8.81 10.48
N GLU A 114 -12.81 8.89 11.33
CA GLU A 114 -11.90 10.05 11.38
C GLU A 114 -10.61 9.75 10.60
N SER A 115 -10.06 10.75 9.96
CA SER A 115 -8.82 10.62 9.20
C SER A 115 -7.62 10.85 10.10
N TYR A 116 -6.56 10.06 9.92
CA TYR A 116 -5.31 10.17 10.68
C TYR A 116 -4.12 10.11 9.74
N ARG A 117 -3.06 10.81 10.09
CA ARG A 117 -1.82 10.86 9.34
C ARG A 117 -0.75 10.05 10.07
N PHE A 118 -0.45 8.86 9.56
CA PHE A 118 0.50 7.93 10.15
C PHE A 118 1.91 8.22 9.69
N HIS A 119 2.78 8.47 10.65
CA HIS A 119 4.22 8.60 10.51
C HIS A 119 4.85 7.28 10.94
N LEU A 120 5.51 6.60 10.01
CA LEU A 120 6.06 5.26 10.18
C LEU A 120 7.54 5.27 9.90
N SER A 121 8.34 4.73 10.80
CA SER A 121 9.78 4.54 10.59
C SER A 121 10.28 3.31 11.33
N SER A 122 11.44 2.81 10.93
CA SER A 122 12.11 1.68 11.59
C SER A 122 13.35 2.13 12.32
N LEU A 123 13.61 1.51 13.49
CA LEU A 123 14.81 1.75 14.28
C LEU A 123 15.98 0.84 13.89
N ASP A 124 15.71 -0.29 13.27
CA ASP A 124 16.69 -1.36 13.05
C ASP A 124 16.76 -1.78 11.57
N TRP A 125 15.88 -2.63 11.12
CA TRP A 125 15.87 -3.23 9.80
C TRP A 125 14.68 -2.76 8.97
N GLN A 126 14.59 -3.25 7.74
CA GLN A 126 13.40 -3.08 6.92
C GLN A 126 12.26 -3.95 7.45
N HIS A 127 11.07 -3.38 7.63
CA HIS A 127 9.86 -4.05 8.06
C HIS A 127 8.76 -3.93 7.02
N GLY A 128 7.93 -4.96 6.92
CA GLY A 128 6.66 -4.89 6.20
C GLY A 128 5.58 -4.35 7.13
N PHE A 129 4.86 -3.33 6.70
CA PHE A 129 3.67 -2.82 7.38
C PHE A 129 2.44 -3.11 6.55
N SER A 130 1.56 -3.94 7.08
CA SER A 130 0.28 -4.27 6.46
C SER A 130 -0.85 -3.94 7.41
N LEU A 131 -1.73 -3.04 7.00
CA LEU A 131 -2.90 -2.64 7.78
C LEU A 131 -4.17 -3.03 7.02
N GLN A 132 -4.83 -4.09 7.52
CA GLN A 132 -6.12 -4.55 7.01
C GLN A 132 -7.23 -4.11 7.98
N PRO A 133 -8.41 -3.74 7.51
CA PRO A 133 -8.90 -3.79 6.13
C PRO A 133 -8.62 -2.53 5.30
N ALA A 134 -7.74 -1.63 5.74
CA ALA A 134 -7.43 -0.39 5.03
C ALA A 134 -6.64 -0.62 3.71
N ASN A 135 -6.28 -1.87 3.42
CA ASN A 135 -5.51 -2.28 2.23
C ASN A 135 -4.19 -1.52 2.05
N ILE A 136 -3.58 -1.13 3.17
CA ILE A 136 -2.27 -0.49 3.19
C ILE A 136 -1.22 -1.58 3.32
N ASN A 137 -0.26 -1.60 2.40
CA ASN A 137 0.86 -2.52 2.43
C ASN A 137 2.11 -1.80 1.92
N ILE A 138 2.99 -1.44 2.83
CA ILE A 138 4.21 -0.67 2.55
C ILE A 138 5.42 -1.30 3.22
N GLN A 139 6.59 -0.98 2.69
CA GLN A 139 7.86 -1.31 3.33
C GLN A 139 8.36 -0.10 4.12
N ILE A 140 8.64 -0.29 5.39
CA ILE A 140 9.23 0.72 6.26
C ILE A 140 10.74 0.50 6.29
N ILE A 141 11.48 1.53 5.87
CA ILE A 141 12.94 1.46 5.73
C ILE A 141 13.58 2.34 6.82
N PRO A 142 14.65 1.87 7.48
CA PRO A 142 15.41 2.70 8.43
C PRO A 142 15.91 3.99 7.79
N LYS A 143 16.00 5.06 8.56
CA LYS A 143 16.41 6.41 8.15
C LYS A 143 15.43 7.14 7.23
N TYR A 144 14.26 6.59 7.03
CA TYR A 144 13.16 7.23 6.30
C TYR A 144 11.89 7.19 7.15
N GLU A 145 11.18 8.27 7.13
CA GLU A 145 9.84 8.42 7.67
C GLU A 145 8.85 8.33 6.52
N HIS A 146 7.96 7.37 6.60
CA HIS A 146 6.88 7.17 5.64
C HIS A 146 5.59 7.73 6.22
N VAL A 147 4.91 8.60 5.49
CA VAL A 147 3.66 9.22 5.94
C VAL A 147 2.51 8.70 5.09
N VAL A 148 1.52 8.11 5.74
CA VAL A 148 0.33 7.55 5.11
C VAL A 148 -0.90 8.09 5.80
N THR A 149 -1.83 8.64 5.05
CA THR A 149 -3.12 9.09 5.58
C THR A 149 -4.18 8.03 5.34
N PHE A 150 -4.92 7.65 6.38
CA PHE A 150 -6.04 6.75 6.23
C PHE A 150 -7.17 7.05 7.22
N THR A 151 -8.36 6.53 6.91
CA THR A 151 -9.57 6.66 7.73
C THR A 151 -10.07 5.26 8.09
N PRO A 152 -10.07 4.86 9.38
CA PRO A 152 -10.63 3.59 9.81
C PRO A 152 -12.12 3.51 9.49
N ASN A 153 -12.52 2.53 8.69
CA ASN A 153 -13.92 2.33 8.30
C ASN A 153 -14.62 1.18 9.06
N LYS A 154 -13.86 0.36 9.76
CA LYS A 154 -14.35 -0.75 10.59
C LYS A 154 -13.81 -0.65 12.00
N SER A 155 -14.58 -1.14 12.97
CA SER A 155 -14.14 -1.28 14.36
C SER A 155 -13.60 -2.69 14.59
N GLY A 156 -12.55 -2.83 15.41
CA GLY A 156 -11.87 -4.08 15.72
C GLY A 156 -10.43 -3.84 16.15
N ASP A 157 -9.75 -4.91 16.53
CA ASP A 157 -8.33 -4.93 16.80
C ASP A 157 -7.61 -5.41 15.54
N TYR A 158 -6.55 -4.70 15.14
CA TYR A 158 -5.83 -4.92 13.89
C TYR A 158 -4.33 -4.95 14.11
#